data_428be125459a148072ced54daa9b222c
#
_entry.id   428be125459a148072ced54daa9b222c
#
_cell.length_a   1.000
_cell.length_b   1.000
_cell.length_c   1.000
_cell.angle_alpha   90.00
_cell.angle_beta   90.00
_cell.angle_gamma   90.00
#
_symmetry.space_group_name_H-M   'P 1'
#
loop_
_entity.id
_entity.type
_entity.pdbx_description
1 polymer ?
#
loop_
_entity_poly.entity_id
_entity_poly.type
_entity_poly.pdbx_seq_one_letter_code
_entity_poly.pdbx_strand_id
1 'polypeptide(L)'
;MTSEITKTNQEGESSIYQSTESFEFAQRQAKSLAESNLVPISYQGQKGLSNCLVALEMSKRMNLSPLTVMQNLNIIHGRPSWSAAFVSSQILGCNRFKNFDYIVTGKDESLSVQCQAIRLEDNKLVKGTAVTMKMARQEGWTKNSKYQSMPELMLRNRAATFFGRQYIPDLLLGVQTSEEVVDIQPIDVTTSNVEGVQEAKDDFGF
;
A
#
# COMPACT_ATOMS: atom_id res chain seq x y z
N MET A 1 26.46 -2.20 -43.04
CA MET A 1 26.69 -2.38 -41.58
C MET A 1 25.35 -2.30 -40.89
N THR A 2 24.76 -3.45 -40.64
CA THR A 2 23.42 -3.59 -40.03
C THR A 2 23.63 -3.65 -38.54
N SER A 3 23.18 -2.63 -37.79
CA SER A 3 23.20 -2.64 -36.34
C SER A 3 22.08 -3.53 -35.83
N GLU A 4 22.45 -4.69 -35.30
CA GLU A 4 21.56 -5.51 -34.49
C GLU A 4 21.18 -4.75 -33.23
N ILE A 5 19.90 -4.34 -33.17
CA ILE A 5 19.31 -3.84 -31.93
C ILE A 5 19.13 -5.07 -31.05
N THR A 6 20.04 -5.24 -30.08
CA THR A 6 19.91 -6.22 -29.02
C THR A 6 18.63 -5.86 -28.24
N LYS A 7 17.56 -6.62 -28.45
CA LYS A 7 16.37 -6.58 -27.57
C LYS A 7 16.85 -7.05 -26.20
N THR A 8 17.06 -6.10 -25.31
CA THR A 8 17.16 -6.38 -23.88
C THR A 8 15.83 -7.00 -23.47
N ASN A 9 15.84 -8.31 -23.23
CA ASN A 9 14.73 -8.97 -22.57
C ASN A 9 14.56 -8.28 -21.21
N GLN A 10 13.56 -7.42 -21.10
CA GLN A 10 12.96 -7.14 -19.81
C GLN A 10 12.42 -8.49 -19.35
N GLU A 11 13.12 -9.13 -18.42
CA GLU A 11 12.56 -10.23 -17.64
C GLU A 11 11.30 -9.67 -17.00
N GLY A 12 10.15 -10.00 -17.59
CA GLY A 12 8.85 -9.56 -17.12
C GLY A 12 8.71 -9.97 -15.67
N GLU A 13 8.17 -9.07 -14.87
CA GLU A 13 7.84 -9.27 -13.46
C GLU A 13 7.27 -10.67 -13.25
N SER A 14 8.07 -11.58 -12.69
CA SER A 14 7.69 -12.98 -12.57
C SER A 14 6.71 -13.13 -11.42
N SER A 15 5.41 -13.15 -11.71
CA SER A 15 4.35 -13.44 -10.74
C SER A 15 4.53 -14.85 -10.15
N ILE A 16 4.15 -15.05 -8.89
CA ILE A 16 4.08 -16.39 -8.30
C ILE A 16 3.05 -17.28 -9.00
N TYR A 17 2.13 -16.71 -9.76
CA TYR A 17 1.06 -17.40 -10.49
C TYR A 17 1.42 -17.74 -11.95
N GLN A 18 2.66 -17.55 -12.38
CA GLN A 18 3.10 -17.76 -13.76
C GLN A 18 3.09 -19.23 -14.18
N SER A 19 3.42 -20.12 -13.26
CA SER A 19 3.45 -21.57 -13.50
C SER A 19 3.09 -22.35 -12.23
N THR A 20 2.73 -23.62 -12.40
CA THR A 20 2.49 -24.52 -11.25
C THR A 20 3.71 -24.62 -10.35
N GLU A 21 4.90 -24.72 -10.93
CA GLU A 21 6.16 -24.80 -10.19
C GLU A 21 6.44 -23.55 -9.35
N SER A 22 6.22 -22.34 -9.93
CA SER A 22 6.41 -21.09 -9.21
C SER A 22 5.40 -20.95 -8.08
N PHE A 23 4.17 -21.40 -8.29
CA PHE A 23 3.14 -21.38 -7.26
C PHE A 23 3.41 -22.37 -6.13
N GLU A 24 3.80 -23.62 -6.44
CA GLU A 24 4.19 -24.61 -5.44
C GLU A 24 5.41 -24.14 -4.62
N PHE A 25 6.38 -23.51 -5.28
CA PHE A 25 7.52 -22.91 -4.58
C PHE A 25 7.07 -21.82 -3.62
N ALA A 26 6.18 -20.91 -4.07
CA ALA A 26 5.62 -19.87 -3.23
C ALA A 26 4.81 -20.44 -2.05
N GLN A 27 4.07 -21.54 -2.24
CA GLN A 27 3.37 -22.23 -1.15
C GLN A 27 4.34 -22.78 -0.10
N ARG A 28 5.46 -23.38 -0.50
CA ARG A 28 6.50 -23.85 0.44
C ARG A 28 7.13 -22.68 1.21
N GLN A 29 7.42 -21.56 0.52
CA GLN A 29 7.92 -20.35 1.18
C GLN A 29 6.89 -19.78 2.16
N ALA A 30 5.62 -19.70 1.75
CA ALA A 30 4.53 -19.21 2.61
C ALA A 30 4.40 -20.04 3.89
N LYS A 31 4.52 -21.38 3.79
CA LYS A 31 4.50 -22.27 4.95
C LYS A 31 5.65 -21.96 5.92
N SER A 32 6.87 -21.87 5.42
CA SER A 32 8.05 -21.56 6.25
C SER A 32 7.93 -20.17 6.92
N LEU A 33 7.40 -19.18 6.20
CA LEU A 33 7.18 -17.84 6.75
C LEU A 33 6.07 -17.83 7.81
N ALA A 34 4.97 -18.55 7.57
CA ALA A 34 3.85 -18.63 8.52
C ALA A 34 4.21 -19.35 9.84
N GLU A 35 5.21 -20.23 9.81
CA GLU A 35 5.76 -20.89 11.00
C GLU A 35 6.76 -20.00 11.77
N SER A 36 7.18 -18.88 11.20
CA SER A 36 8.15 -17.97 11.80
C SER A 36 7.47 -16.98 12.76
N ASN A 37 8.13 -16.70 13.88
CA ASN A 37 7.73 -15.64 14.81
C ASN A 37 8.26 -14.24 14.42
N LEU A 38 9.03 -14.15 13.32
CA LEU A 38 9.53 -12.87 12.79
C LEU A 38 8.52 -12.16 11.90
N VAL A 39 7.45 -12.83 11.48
CA VAL A 39 6.37 -12.21 10.72
C VAL A 39 5.25 -11.73 11.64
N PRO A 40 4.51 -10.65 11.29
CA PRO A 40 3.37 -10.20 12.07
C PRO A 40 2.29 -11.27 12.24
N ILE A 41 1.50 -11.20 13.30
CA ILE A 41 0.48 -12.21 13.67
C ILE A 41 -0.48 -12.52 12.51
N SER A 42 -0.83 -11.53 11.68
CA SER A 42 -1.70 -11.71 10.50
C SER A 42 -1.14 -12.66 9.44
N TYR A 43 0.15 -12.96 9.51
CA TYR A 43 0.86 -13.88 8.60
C TYR A 43 1.20 -15.21 9.25
N GLN A 44 0.97 -15.38 10.57
CA GLN A 44 1.35 -16.58 11.31
C GLN A 44 0.30 -17.71 11.23
N GLY A 45 0.79 -18.93 11.30
CA GLY A 45 -0.01 -20.14 11.37
C GLY A 45 -0.82 -20.43 10.11
N GLN A 46 -1.69 -21.42 10.20
CA GLN A 46 -2.50 -21.88 9.05
C GLN A 46 -3.38 -20.78 8.45
N LYS A 47 -3.92 -19.90 9.29
CA LYS A 47 -4.75 -18.76 8.84
C LYS A 47 -3.95 -17.68 8.11
N GLY A 48 -2.65 -17.59 8.38
CA GLY A 48 -1.74 -16.61 7.77
C GLY A 48 -1.19 -17.04 6.40
N LEU A 49 -1.34 -18.31 6.00
CA LEU A 49 -0.76 -18.83 4.76
C LEU A 49 -1.18 -18.04 3.50
N SER A 50 -2.47 -17.75 3.37
CA SER A 50 -2.99 -16.99 2.23
C SER A 50 -2.44 -15.56 2.21
N ASN A 51 -2.30 -14.93 3.38
CA ASN A 51 -1.69 -13.62 3.51
C ASN A 51 -0.21 -13.64 3.12
N CYS A 52 0.51 -14.71 3.50
CA CYS A 52 1.90 -14.92 3.07
C CYS A 52 2.03 -15.00 1.55
N LEU A 53 1.12 -15.70 0.85
CA LEU A 53 1.13 -15.77 -0.62
C LEU A 53 0.91 -14.39 -1.25
N VAL A 54 -0.03 -13.60 -0.74
CA VAL A 54 -0.25 -12.22 -1.20
C VAL A 54 1.01 -11.38 -1.00
N ALA A 55 1.63 -11.45 0.18
CA ALA A 55 2.85 -10.71 0.47
C ALA A 55 4.04 -11.16 -0.41
N LEU A 56 4.15 -12.45 -0.73
CA LEU A 56 5.14 -12.99 -1.67
C LEU A 56 4.93 -12.46 -3.09
N GLU A 57 3.69 -12.40 -3.57
CA GLU A 57 3.38 -11.79 -4.87
C GLU A 57 3.77 -10.31 -4.90
N MET A 58 3.39 -9.55 -3.87
CA MET A 58 3.74 -8.14 -3.78
C MET A 58 5.25 -7.92 -3.69
N SER A 59 5.96 -8.78 -2.94
CA SER A 59 7.42 -8.70 -2.83
C SER A 59 8.12 -8.90 -4.17
N LYS A 60 7.64 -9.82 -4.99
CA LYS A 60 8.14 -10.04 -6.35
C LYS A 60 7.89 -8.84 -7.25
N ARG A 61 6.67 -8.31 -7.28
CA ARG A 61 6.31 -7.14 -8.08
C ARG A 61 7.12 -5.90 -7.72
N MET A 62 7.42 -5.75 -6.43
CA MET A 62 8.18 -4.59 -5.94
C MET A 62 9.68 -4.82 -5.89
N ASN A 63 10.15 -6.02 -6.21
CA ASN A 63 11.55 -6.45 -6.05
C ASN A 63 12.09 -6.18 -4.63
N LEU A 64 11.28 -6.51 -3.62
CA LEU A 64 11.58 -6.35 -2.20
C LEU A 64 11.65 -7.70 -1.49
N SER A 65 12.32 -7.74 -0.34
CA SER A 65 12.29 -8.93 0.52
C SER A 65 10.86 -9.21 1.02
N PRO A 66 10.40 -10.47 1.01
CA PRO A 66 9.10 -10.84 1.58
C PRO A 66 8.90 -10.35 3.01
N LEU A 67 9.93 -10.46 3.85
CA LEU A 67 9.87 -10.00 5.23
C LEU A 67 9.68 -8.49 5.33
N THR A 68 10.36 -7.71 4.47
CA THR A 68 10.18 -6.25 4.41
C THR A 68 8.73 -5.90 4.04
N VAL A 69 8.15 -6.61 3.08
CA VAL A 69 6.74 -6.42 2.70
C VAL A 69 5.82 -6.78 3.87
N MET A 70 5.97 -7.95 4.47
CA MET A 70 5.11 -8.41 5.58
C MET A 70 5.15 -7.48 6.79
N GLN A 71 6.31 -6.92 7.12
CA GLN A 71 6.44 -5.97 8.24
C GLN A 71 5.81 -4.60 7.97
N ASN A 72 5.54 -4.26 6.72
CA ASN A 72 4.98 -2.98 6.33
C ASN A 72 3.60 -3.05 5.72
N LEU A 73 3.13 -4.25 5.36
CA LEU A 73 1.81 -4.50 4.79
C LEU A 73 0.88 -5.01 5.89
N ASN A 74 0.04 -4.13 6.39
CA ASN A 74 -0.98 -4.48 7.38
C ASN A 74 -2.26 -4.98 6.69
N ILE A 75 -2.97 -5.90 7.34
CA ILE A 75 -4.27 -6.36 6.87
C ILE A 75 -5.34 -5.81 7.80
N ILE A 76 -6.09 -4.84 7.32
CA ILE A 76 -7.11 -4.13 8.10
C ILE A 76 -8.46 -4.34 7.41
N HIS A 77 -9.43 -4.91 8.12
CA HIS A 77 -10.76 -5.26 7.57
C HIS A 77 -10.68 -6.05 6.25
N GLY A 78 -9.73 -7.00 6.16
CA GLY A 78 -9.50 -7.81 4.96
C GLY A 78 -8.83 -7.08 3.80
N ARG A 79 -8.39 -5.83 3.98
CA ARG A 79 -7.68 -5.04 2.96
C ARG A 79 -6.20 -4.92 3.29
N PRO A 80 -5.31 -5.19 2.33
CA PRO A 80 -3.89 -4.87 2.48
C PRO A 80 -3.71 -3.35 2.52
N SER A 81 -2.82 -2.88 3.38
CA SER A 81 -2.54 -1.45 3.55
C SER A 81 -1.10 -1.21 3.97
N TRP A 82 -0.45 -0.23 3.35
CA TRP A 82 0.93 0.12 3.67
C TRP A 82 1.04 0.93 4.96
N SER A 83 2.13 0.73 5.70
CA SER A 83 2.51 1.66 6.76
C SER A 83 2.92 3.01 6.15
N ALA A 84 2.65 4.12 6.85
CA ALA A 84 3.11 5.45 6.41
C ALA A 84 4.63 5.54 6.31
N ALA A 85 5.35 4.82 7.19
CA ALA A 85 6.81 4.71 7.15
C ALA A 85 7.30 4.06 5.85
N PHE A 86 6.60 3.04 5.37
CA PHE A 86 6.92 2.40 4.09
C PHE A 86 6.72 3.37 2.92
N VAL A 87 5.62 4.11 2.88
CA VAL A 87 5.41 5.12 1.84
C VAL A 87 6.54 6.14 1.82
N SER A 88 6.93 6.66 2.98
CA SER A 88 8.07 7.58 3.09
C SER A 88 9.37 6.96 2.59
N SER A 89 9.64 5.70 2.93
CA SER A 89 10.83 4.97 2.45
C SER A 89 10.84 4.81 0.93
N GLN A 90 9.67 4.54 0.32
CA GLN A 90 9.55 4.44 -1.14
C GLN A 90 9.79 5.81 -1.83
N ILE A 91 9.28 6.90 -1.26
CA ILE A 91 9.56 8.25 -1.80
C ILE A 91 11.05 8.54 -1.77
N LEU A 92 11.72 8.24 -0.65
CA LEU A 92 13.15 8.51 -0.48
C LEU A 92 14.03 7.57 -1.34
N GLY A 93 13.60 6.33 -1.53
CA GLY A 93 14.38 5.29 -2.23
C GLY A 93 14.15 5.21 -3.74
N CYS A 94 13.13 5.88 -4.29
CA CYS A 94 12.72 5.68 -5.69
C CYS A 94 13.62 6.35 -6.73
N ASN A 95 14.60 7.14 -6.32
CA ASN A 95 15.51 7.89 -7.20
C ASN A 95 14.79 8.80 -8.23
N ARG A 96 13.52 9.20 -7.96
CA ARG A 96 12.76 10.13 -8.81
C ARG A 96 12.84 11.57 -8.30
N PHE A 97 13.23 11.74 -7.03
CA PHE A 97 13.25 13.02 -6.36
C PHE A 97 14.59 13.26 -5.66
N LYS A 98 14.92 14.52 -5.49
CA LYS A 98 15.96 15.01 -4.57
C LYS A 98 15.38 16.07 -3.65
N ASN A 99 16.01 16.29 -2.50
CA ASN A 99 15.61 17.30 -1.52
C ASN A 99 14.13 17.15 -1.09
N PHE A 100 13.69 15.90 -0.87
CA PHE A 100 12.38 15.67 -0.27
C PHE A 100 12.36 16.24 1.15
N ASP A 101 11.39 17.07 1.44
CA ASP A 101 11.27 17.78 2.72
C ASP A 101 9.81 18.05 3.09
N TYR A 102 9.58 18.35 4.37
CA TYR A 102 8.29 18.73 4.94
C TYR A 102 8.28 20.21 5.28
N ILE A 103 7.40 20.97 4.66
CA ILE A 103 7.10 22.35 5.04
C ILE A 103 6.06 22.31 6.14
N VAL A 104 6.44 22.72 7.33
CA VAL A 104 5.54 22.86 8.48
C VAL A 104 5.24 24.32 8.72
N THR A 105 3.96 24.66 8.80
CA THR A 105 3.50 26.03 9.03
C THR A 105 2.39 26.06 10.08
N GLY A 106 2.26 27.17 10.76
CA GLY A 106 1.26 27.34 11.84
C GLY A 106 1.58 26.54 13.10
N LYS A 107 0.66 26.57 14.04
CA LYS A 107 0.70 25.82 15.30
C LYS A 107 -0.72 25.45 15.70
N ASP A 108 -0.84 24.44 16.53
CA ASP A 108 -2.13 23.97 17.07
C ASP A 108 -3.19 23.83 15.98
N GLU A 109 -4.25 24.60 16.03
CA GLU A 109 -5.36 24.57 15.09
C GLU A 109 -4.99 24.99 13.66
N SER A 110 -3.98 25.85 13.52
CA SER A 110 -3.47 26.33 12.24
C SER A 110 -2.33 25.47 11.68
N LEU A 111 -1.94 24.38 12.40
CA LEU A 111 -0.87 23.50 11.98
C LEU A 111 -1.17 22.89 10.60
N SER A 112 -0.22 23.02 9.70
CA SER A 112 -0.28 22.51 8.33
C SER A 112 1.07 21.91 7.95
N VAL A 113 1.05 20.78 7.26
CA VAL A 113 2.22 20.09 6.75
C VAL A 113 2.05 19.81 5.27
N GLN A 114 3.04 20.14 4.47
CA GLN A 114 3.09 19.89 3.03
C GLN A 114 4.42 19.23 2.67
N CYS A 115 4.40 18.17 1.88
CA CYS A 115 5.61 17.61 1.29
C CYS A 115 6.01 18.39 0.04
N GLN A 116 7.33 18.53 -0.16
CA GLN A 116 7.89 19.04 -1.40
C GLN A 116 9.13 18.25 -1.78
N ALA A 117 9.46 18.24 -3.07
CA ALA A 117 10.67 17.64 -3.58
C ALA A 117 11.04 18.26 -4.94
N ILE A 118 12.27 18.10 -5.37
CA ILE A 118 12.66 18.43 -6.73
C ILE A 118 12.61 17.13 -7.55
N ARG A 119 11.75 17.09 -8.57
CA ARG A 119 11.68 15.95 -9.48
C ARG A 119 12.89 15.92 -10.38
N LEU A 120 13.57 14.76 -10.47
CA LEU A 120 14.84 14.64 -11.20
C LEU A 120 14.67 14.71 -12.72
N GLU A 121 13.52 14.28 -13.24
CA GLU A 121 13.23 14.23 -14.67
C GLU A 121 13.32 15.62 -15.35
N ASP A 122 12.76 16.64 -14.73
CA ASP A 122 12.65 17.99 -15.29
C ASP A 122 13.20 19.09 -14.35
N ASN A 123 13.80 18.68 -13.25
CA ASN A 123 14.37 19.54 -12.20
C ASN A 123 13.36 20.56 -11.62
N LYS A 124 12.05 20.24 -11.65
CA LYS A 124 10.99 21.11 -11.11
C LYS A 124 10.69 20.80 -9.65
N LEU A 125 10.39 21.86 -8.90
CA LEU A 125 9.83 21.74 -7.57
C LEU A 125 8.39 21.21 -7.67
N VAL A 126 8.13 20.07 -7.07
CA VAL A 126 6.79 19.47 -6.94
C VAL A 126 6.35 19.53 -5.48
N LYS A 127 5.07 19.78 -5.26
CA LYS A 127 4.47 19.87 -3.94
C LYS A 127 3.28 18.94 -3.84
N GLY A 128 3.17 18.23 -2.72
CA GLY A 128 1.98 17.45 -2.39
C GLY A 128 0.85 18.33 -1.86
N THR A 129 -0.24 17.69 -1.47
CA THR A 129 -1.36 18.37 -0.80
C THR A 129 -0.92 18.86 0.58
N ALA A 130 -1.26 20.09 0.92
CA ALA A 130 -1.10 20.61 2.28
C ALA A 130 -2.15 19.97 3.19
N VAL A 131 -1.70 19.23 4.21
CA VAL A 131 -2.56 18.56 5.19
C VAL A 131 -2.63 19.41 6.45
N THR A 132 -3.84 19.73 6.89
CA THR A 132 -4.07 20.67 8.01
C THR A 132 -4.82 19.99 9.17
N MET A 133 -4.68 20.56 10.38
CA MET A 133 -5.51 20.12 11.52
C MET A 133 -7.00 20.33 11.27
N LYS A 134 -7.37 21.36 10.48
CA LYS A 134 -8.76 21.56 10.06
C LYS A 134 -9.27 20.37 9.24
N MET A 135 -8.48 19.90 8.24
CA MET A 135 -8.82 18.69 7.49
C MET A 135 -8.93 17.49 8.42
N ALA A 136 -7.96 17.29 9.33
CA ALA A 136 -7.98 16.17 10.26
C ALA A 136 -9.25 16.09 11.09
N ARG A 137 -9.83 17.24 11.46
CA ARG A 137 -11.11 17.29 12.17
C ARG A 137 -12.29 16.98 11.26
N GLN A 138 -12.33 17.62 10.09
CA GLN A 138 -13.43 17.44 9.14
C GLN A 138 -13.56 15.98 8.69
N GLU A 139 -12.42 15.32 8.48
CA GLU A 139 -12.34 13.90 8.09
C GLU A 139 -12.42 12.93 9.28
N GLY A 140 -12.55 13.45 10.50
CA GLY A 140 -12.66 12.63 11.71
C GLY A 140 -11.39 11.91 12.15
N TRP A 141 -10.21 12.24 11.59
CA TRP A 141 -8.93 11.60 11.95
C TRP A 141 -8.53 11.86 13.39
N THR A 142 -8.99 12.96 13.96
CA THR A 142 -8.73 13.35 15.37
C THR A 142 -9.38 12.42 16.39
N LYS A 143 -10.20 11.45 15.98
CA LYS A 143 -10.65 10.33 16.82
C LYS A 143 -9.45 9.48 17.30
N ASN A 144 -8.36 9.45 16.54
CA ASN A 144 -7.11 8.86 16.96
C ASN A 144 -6.39 9.85 17.90
N SER A 145 -6.19 9.44 19.18
CA SER A 145 -5.56 10.26 20.21
C SER A 145 -4.17 10.77 19.85
N LYS A 146 -3.48 10.14 18.89
CA LYS A 146 -2.17 10.58 18.40
C LYS A 146 -2.22 11.96 17.74
N TYR A 147 -3.35 12.38 17.19
CA TYR A 147 -3.52 13.75 16.70
C TYR A 147 -3.54 14.81 17.80
N GLN A 148 -3.76 14.39 19.05
CA GLN A 148 -3.67 15.27 20.21
C GLN A 148 -2.25 15.29 20.81
N SER A 149 -1.62 14.11 20.91
CA SER A 149 -0.29 13.97 21.56
C SER A 149 0.88 14.27 20.63
N MET A 150 0.75 14.02 19.33
CA MET A 150 1.80 14.22 18.31
C MET A 150 1.22 14.67 16.95
N PRO A 151 0.51 15.80 16.90
CA PRO A 151 -0.22 16.23 15.71
C PRO A 151 0.66 16.43 14.49
N GLU A 152 1.84 17.02 14.65
CA GLU A 152 2.77 17.23 13.55
C GLU A 152 3.20 15.91 12.89
N LEU A 153 3.54 14.90 13.68
CA LEU A 153 3.93 13.59 13.15
C LEU A 153 2.78 12.96 12.34
N MET A 154 1.55 13.05 12.85
CA MET A 154 0.39 12.52 12.15
C MET A 154 0.12 13.24 10.84
N LEU A 155 0.26 14.57 10.81
CA LEU A 155 0.12 15.34 9.56
C LEU A 155 1.27 15.06 8.58
N ARG A 156 2.52 14.84 9.06
CA ARG A 156 3.65 14.42 8.21
C ARG A 156 3.37 13.09 7.54
N ASN A 157 2.87 12.10 8.27
CA ASN A 157 2.50 10.79 7.73
C ASN A 157 1.45 10.93 6.62
N ARG A 158 0.39 11.71 6.86
CA ARG A 158 -0.66 11.98 5.86
C ARG A 158 -0.13 12.73 4.65
N ALA A 159 0.68 13.75 4.86
CA ALA A 159 1.27 14.53 3.77
C ALA A 159 2.17 13.65 2.89
N ALA A 160 2.99 12.77 3.48
CA ALA A 160 3.80 11.80 2.75
C ALA A 160 2.94 10.80 1.98
N THR A 161 1.87 10.28 2.58
CA THR A 161 0.91 9.40 1.91
C THR A 161 0.30 10.06 0.68
N PHE A 162 -0.19 11.28 0.79
CA PHE A 162 -0.78 12.01 -0.33
C PHE A 162 0.25 12.33 -1.42
N PHE A 163 1.47 12.69 -1.02
CA PHE A 163 2.58 12.89 -1.96
C PHE A 163 2.92 11.58 -2.70
N GLY A 164 3.05 10.47 -1.98
CA GLY A 164 3.35 9.16 -2.56
C GLY A 164 2.26 8.73 -3.56
N ARG A 165 1.00 8.85 -3.20
CA ARG A 165 -0.13 8.51 -4.09
C ARG A 165 -0.19 9.38 -5.35
N GLN A 166 0.24 10.63 -5.27
CA GLN A 166 0.24 11.55 -6.39
C GLN A 166 1.40 11.32 -7.35
N TYR A 167 2.59 10.98 -6.84
CA TYR A 167 3.82 11.00 -7.61
C TYR A 167 4.50 9.65 -7.83
N ILE A 168 4.17 8.65 -7.02
CA ILE A 168 4.71 7.29 -7.10
C ILE A 168 3.63 6.20 -6.92
N PRO A 169 2.42 6.34 -7.51
CA PRO A 169 1.34 5.37 -7.32
C PRO A 169 1.71 3.96 -7.82
N ASP A 170 2.55 3.87 -8.82
CA ASP A 170 3.09 2.64 -9.39
C ASP A 170 3.94 1.86 -8.37
N LEU A 171 4.77 2.56 -7.58
CA LEU A 171 5.58 1.91 -6.54
C LEU A 171 4.76 1.47 -5.33
N LEU A 172 3.58 2.06 -5.12
CA LEU A 172 2.66 1.69 -4.05
C LEU A 172 1.64 0.64 -4.48
N LEU A 173 1.66 0.20 -5.75
CA LEU A 173 0.71 -0.75 -6.35
C LEU A 173 -0.76 -0.34 -6.14
N GLY A 174 -1.05 0.94 -5.98
CA GLY A 174 -2.40 1.45 -5.71
C GLY A 174 -2.96 1.11 -4.32
N VAL A 175 -2.17 0.50 -3.44
CA VAL A 175 -2.59 0.11 -2.09
C VAL A 175 -2.62 1.33 -1.17
N GLN A 176 -3.69 1.46 -0.40
CA GLN A 176 -3.90 2.53 0.57
C GLN A 176 -2.98 2.38 1.79
N THR A 177 -2.84 3.44 2.57
CA THR A 177 -2.16 3.32 3.87
C THR A 177 -3.09 2.84 4.97
N SER A 178 -2.49 2.34 6.05
CA SER A 178 -3.22 1.83 7.21
C SER A 178 -4.13 2.89 7.84
N GLU A 179 -3.66 4.13 7.89
CA GLU A 179 -4.45 5.25 8.40
C GLU A 179 -5.67 5.53 7.51
N GLU A 180 -5.53 5.44 6.19
CA GLU A 180 -6.65 5.63 5.26
C GLU A 180 -7.69 4.52 5.38
N VAL A 181 -7.24 3.27 5.52
CA VAL A 181 -8.16 2.12 5.64
C VAL A 181 -8.92 2.14 6.97
N VAL A 182 -8.27 2.57 8.06
CA VAL A 182 -8.94 2.73 9.37
C VAL A 182 -10.03 3.82 9.33
N ASP A 183 -9.84 4.88 8.54
CA ASP A 183 -10.81 5.97 8.43
C ASP A 183 -12.02 5.60 7.58
N ILE A 184 -11.88 4.62 6.66
CA ILE A 184 -13.01 4.11 5.89
C ILE A 184 -13.84 3.23 6.82
N GLN A 185 -15.02 3.73 7.26
CA GLN A 185 -15.97 2.88 7.96
C GLN A 185 -16.35 1.71 7.03
N PRO A 186 -16.42 0.47 7.54
CA PRO A 186 -16.93 -0.64 6.74
C PRO A 186 -18.29 -0.24 6.19
N ILE A 187 -18.41 -0.14 4.88
CA ILE A 187 -19.73 -0.06 4.26
C ILE A 187 -20.30 -1.46 4.49
N ASP A 188 -21.25 -1.57 5.40
CA ASP A 188 -22.08 -2.78 5.54
C ASP A 188 -22.81 -2.99 4.21
N VAL A 189 -22.21 -3.83 3.35
CA VAL A 189 -22.89 -4.33 2.16
C VAL A 189 -23.79 -5.49 2.59
N THR A 190 -24.55 -5.29 3.67
CA THR A 190 -25.64 -6.16 4.04
C THR A 190 -26.82 -5.78 3.19
N THR A 191 -26.98 -6.54 2.09
CA THR A 191 -28.27 -6.88 1.49
C THR A 191 -29.31 -5.76 1.38
N SER A 192 -29.15 -4.89 0.37
CA SER A 192 -30.33 -4.36 -0.28
C SER A 192 -30.86 -5.44 -1.22
N ASN A 193 -31.88 -6.16 -0.76
CA ASN A 193 -32.93 -6.85 -1.53
C ASN A 193 -32.54 -7.36 -2.92
N VAL A 194 -32.07 -8.62 -2.98
CA VAL A 194 -32.35 -9.46 -4.14
C VAL A 194 -33.67 -10.20 -3.86
N GLU A 195 -34.76 -9.45 -3.77
CA GLU A 195 -36.08 -10.00 -4.05
C GLU A 195 -36.23 -10.01 -5.57
N GLY A 196 -36.22 -11.18 -6.17
CA GLY A 196 -36.64 -11.35 -7.55
C GLY A 196 -35.60 -11.98 -8.51
N VAL A 197 -34.91 -13.04 -8.12
CA VAL A 197 -34.40 -14.00 -9.12
C VAL A 197 -35.14 -15.32 -8.89
N GLN A 198 -36.19 -15.54 -9.71
CA GLN A 198 -36.80 -16.84 -9.87
C GLN A 198 -35.72 -17.83 -10.33
N GLU A 199 -35.61 -18.95 -9.63
CA GLU A 199 -34.83 -20.11 -10.04
C GLU A 199 -35.26 -20.57 -11.44
N ALA A 200 -34.44 -20.28 -12.44
CA ALA A 200 -34.50 -21.02 -13.68
C ALA A 200 -33.89 -22.39 -13.42
N LYS A 201 -34.73 -23.41 -13.36
CA LYS A 201 -34.31 -24.81 -13.39
C LYS A 201 -33.72 -25.07 -14.76
N ASP A 202 -32.40 -25.11 -14.83
CA ASP A 202 -31.73 -25.66 -16.02
C ASP A 202 -31.80 -27.19 -15.97
N ASP A 203 -32.68 -27.68 -16.83
CA ASP A 203 -32.82 -29.06 -17.20
C ASP A 203 -31.66 -29.41 -18.19
N PHE A 204 -30.54 -29.91 -17.64
CA PHE A 204 -29.52 -30.55 -18.46
C PHE A 204 -29.64 -32.07 -18.27
N GLY A 205 -30.50 -32.64 -19.12
CA GLY A 205 -30.44 -34.07 -19.38
C GLY A 205 -29.17 -34.44 -20.14
N PHE A 206 -28.37 -35.34 -19.56
CA PHE A 206 -27.59 -36.42 -20.18
C PHE A 206 -27.38 -37.50 -19.13
#